data_82be73ddd08f51109d90853fcbc12bb1
#
_entry.id   82be73ddd08f51109d90853fcbc12bb1
#
_cell.length_a   1.000
_cell.length_b   1.000
_cell.length_c   1.000
_cell.angle_alpha   90.00
_cell.angle_beta   90.00
_cell.angle_gamma   90.00
#
_symmetry.space_group_name_H-M   'P 1'
#
loop_
_entity.id
_entity.type
_entity.pdbx_description
1 polymer ?
#
loop_
_entity_poly.entity_id
_entity_poly.type
_entity_poly.pdbx_seq_one_letter_code
_entity_poly.pdbx_strand_id
1 'polypeptide(L)'
;MWKADYYATHAPFVLLLGLPLLELLNPQPGESILDVGCGDATLSDKIREAGATVVGIDSSPDMVAAAKRLGLDARLADASNLTFEAEFDAAFSNAALHWMKRDPDAVLKGVRRALKSGGRFVGELGGHGNVAAITVALLAVLKRHGIDDPSTLNPWYFPAPAEYRRKLERAGFDVDAIELFPRPTILPTDMHGWLEIFAEPFSQALPQPERAGALDDVVDLLAPALHDAEGRWTVDYVRLRFVARAK
;
A
#
# COMPACT_ATOMS: atom_id res chain seq x y z
N MET A 1 1.93 -13.85 -4.76
CA MET A 1 0.51 -13.83 -4.30
C MET A 1 0.49 -13.60 -2.81
N TRP A 2 -0.27 -12.62 -2.32
CA TRP A 2 -0.31 -12.24 -0.90
C TRP A 2 -0.85 -13.39 -0.04
N LYS A 3 -0.06 -13.83 0.96
CA LYS A 3 -0.47 -14.84 1.95
C LYS A 3 -0.75 -14.12 3.27
N ALA A 4 -2.00 -14.13 3.72
CA ALA A 4 -2.45 -13.35 4.89
C ALA A 4 -1.66 -13.67 6.17
N ASP A 5 -1.44 -14.97 6.47
CA ASP A 5 -0.71 -15.39 7.68
C ASP A 5 0.77 -14.94 7.66
N TYR A 6 1.41 -15.01 6.48
CA TYR A 6 2.79 -14.57 6.32
C TYR A 6 2.91 -13.05 6.44
N TYR A 7 1.95 -12.32 5.85
CA TYR A 7 1.85 -10.87 5.97
C TYR A 7 1.65 -10.42 7.42
N ALA A 8 0.75 -11.06 8.16
CA ALA A 8 0.49 -10.76 9.57
C ALA A 8 1.75 -10.91 10.45
N THR A 9 2.62 -11.88 10.14
CA THR A 9 3.86 -12.12 10.89
C THR A 9 4.95 -11.09 10.60
N HIS A 10 5.10 -10.67 9.32
CA HIS A 10 6.25 -9.87 8.87
C HIS A 10 5.93 -8.39 8.70
N ALA A 11 4.64 -8.02 8.64
CA ALA A 11 4.19 -6.63 8.48
C ALA A 11 3.19 -6.15 9.54
N PRO A 12 3.31 -6.55 10.83
CA PRO A 12 2.39 -6.13 11.89
C PRO A 12 2.45 -4.60 12.14
N PHE A 13 3.56 -3.97 11.75
CA PHE A 13 3.74 -2.52 11.84
C PHE A 13 2.76 -1.74 10.95
N VAL A 14 2.19 -2.35 9.90
CA VAL A 14 1.23 -1.67 9.00
C VAL A 14 -0.01 -1.23 9.77
N LEU A 15 -0.52 -2.04 10.69
CA LEU A 15 -1.61 -1.66 11.57
C LEU A 15 -1.24 -0.44 12.43
N LEU A 16 -0.15 -0.55 13.21
CA LEU A 16 0.25 0.52 14.14
C LEU A 16 0.51 1.84 13.42
N LEU A 17 1.16 1.77 12.26
CA LEU A 17 1.47 2.94 11.44
C LEU A 17 0.25 3.48 10.69
N GLY A 18 -0.82 2.70 10.56
CA GLY A 18 -2.09 3.11 9.96
C GLY A 18 -3.04 3.83 10.95
N LEU A 19 -2.87 3.66 12.26
CA LEU A 19 -3.76 4.29 13.25
C LEU A 19 -3.88 5.82 13.11
N PRO A 20 -2.81 6.60 12.89
CA PRO A 20 -2.94 8.05 12.68
C PRO A 20 -3.77 8.42 11.44
N LEU A 21 -3.87 7.52 10.46
CA LEU A 21 -4.71 7.74 9.28
C LEU A 21 -6.21 7.61 9.62
N LEU A 22 -6.56 6.76 10.60
CA LEU A 22 -7.94 6.66 11.11
C LEU A 22 -8.38 7.93 11.84
N GLU A 23 -7.47 8.63 12.52
CA GLU A 23 -7.76 9.93 13.13
C GLU A 23 -8.14 10.98 12.06
N LEU A 24 -7.44 10.97 10.92
CA LEU A 24 -7.76 11.84 9.79
C LEU A 24 -9.06 11.44 9.09
N LEU A 25 -9.35 10.14 8.99
CA LEU A 25 -10.62 9.63 8.49
C LEU A 25 -11.76 10.07 9.40
N ASN A 26 -11.56 10.03 10.72
CA ASN A 26 -12.55 10.39 11.74
C ASN A 26 -13.93 9.73 11.46
N PRO A 27 -14.00 8.38 11.46
CA PRO A 27 -15.23 7.67 11.13
C PRO A 27 -16.33 8.00 12.15
N GLN A 28 -17.55 8.24 11.67
CA GLN A 28 -18.70 8.56 12.51
C GLN A 28 -19.69 7.39 12.56
N PRO A 29 -20.41 7.18 13.67
CA PRO A 29 -21.47 6.19 13.74
C PRO A 29 -22.50 6.37 12.62
N GLY A 30 -22.84 5.27 11.95
CA GLY A 30 -23.84 5.24 10.88
C GLY A 30 -23.29 5.61 9.49
N GLU A 31 -22.04 6.02 9.35
CA GLU A 31 -21.41 6.23 8.04
C GLU A 31 -21.19 4.92 7.29
N SER A 32 -21.30 4.97 5.96
CA SER A 32 -20.85 3.93 5.04
C SER A 32 -19.46 4.28 4.51
N ILE A 33 -18.48 3.42 4.71
CA ILE A 33 -17.07 3.66 4.35
C ILE A 33 -16.57 2.56 3.42
N LEU A 34 -15.94 2.97 2.31
CA LEU A 34 -15.25 2.06 1.37
C LEU A 34 -13.77 1.96 1.75
N ASP A 35 -13.28 0.75 2.07
CA ASP A 35 -11.85 0.49 2.28
C ASP A 35 -11.24 -0.10 1.00
N VAL A 36 -10.36 0.67 0.35
CA VAL A 36 -9.73 0.33 -0.94
C VAL A 36 -8.38 -0.33 -0.71
N GLY A 37 -8.31 -1.64 -0.96
CA GLY A 37 -7.17 -2.48 -0.60
C GLY A 37 -7.20 -2.82 0.90
N CYS A 38 -8.31 -3.39 1.36
CA CYS A 38 -8.58 -3.62 2.78
C CYS A 38 -7.67 -4.66 3.43
N GLY A 39 -6.94 -5.45 2.62
CA GLY A 39 -6.08 -6.51 3.12
C GLY A 39 -6.85 -7.52 3.99
N ASP A 40 -6.29 -7.83 5.14
CA ASP A 40 -6.88 -8.74 6.14
C ASP A 40 -7.99 -8.08 6.99
N ALA A 41 -8.34 -6.82 6.73
CA ALA A 41 -9.36 -6.01 7.41
C ALA A 41 -9.01 -5.52 8.82
N THR A 42 -7.77 -5.63 9.28
CA THR A 42 -7.42 -5.23 10.65
C THR A 42 -7.70 -3.74 10.92
N LEU A 43 -7.45 -2.84 9.94
CA LEU A 43 -7.81 -1.41 10.05
C LEU A 43 -9.30 -1.17 9.82
N SER A 44 -9.93 -1.91 8.89
CA SER A 44 -11.38 -1.85 8.67
C SER A 44 -12.17 -2.18 9.93
N ASP A 45 -11.67 -3.11 10.76
CA ASP A 45 -12.31 -3.47 12.02
C ASP A 45 -12.28 -2.31 13.01
N LYS A 46 -11.19 -1.54 13.07
CA LYS A 46 -11.10 -0.29 13.86
C LYS A 46 -12.09 0.78 13.37
N ILE A 47 -12.36 0.87 12.08
CA ILE A 47 -13.38 1.78 11.54
C ILE A 47 -14.78 1.31 11.98
N ARG A 48 -15.04 -0.01 12.00
CA ARG A 48 -16.31 -0.58 12.50
C ARG A 48 -16.51 -0.36 14.00
N GLU A 49 -15.44 -0.48 14.79
CA GLU A 49 -15.48 -0.17 16.24
C GLU A 49 -15.95 1.27 16.53
N ALA A 50 -15.71 2.21 15.62
CA ALA A 50 -16.21 3.58 15.69
C ALA A 50 -17.72 3.72 15.31
N GLY A 51 -18.39 2.62 14.94
CA GLY A 51 -19.81 2.60 14.61
C GLY A 51 -20.14 2.79 13.12
N ALA A 52 -19.15 2.83 12.25
CA ALA A 52 -19.36 2.90 10.80
C ALA A 52 -19.62 1.50 10.20
N THR A 53 -20.31 1.45 9.06
CA THR A 53 -20.39 0.28 8.21
C THR A 53 -19.26 0.32 7.18
N VAL A 54 -18.53 -0.78 7.01
CA VAL A 54 -17.40 -0.84 6.09
C VAL A 54 -17.63 -1.91 5.02
N VAL A 55 -17.43 -1.52 3.77
CA VAL A 55 -17.25 -2.43 2.64
C VAL A 55 -15.77 -2.40 2.26
N GLY A 56 -15.09 -3.54 2.33
CA GLY A 56 -13.70 -3.66 1.91
C GLY A 56 -13.59 -4.26 0.52
N ILE A 57 -12.64 -3.77 -0.26
CA ILE A 57 -12.25 -4.41 -1.53
C ILE A 57 -10.76 -4.73 -1.52
N ASP A 58 -10.41 -5.90 -2.06
CA ASP A 58 -9.02 -6.28 -2.31
C ASP A 58 -8.94 -7.18 -3.56
N SER A 59 -7.81 -7.16 -4.25
CA SER A 59 -7.56 -8.00 -5.43
C SER A 59 -7.02 -9.39 -5.07
N SER A 60 -6.64 -9.63 -3.81
CA SER A 60 -6.14 -10.91 -3.32
C SER A 60 -7.27 -11.76 -2.73
N PRO A 61 -7.52 -12.97 -3.29
CA PRO A 61 -8.50 -13.89 -2.72
C PRO A 61 -8.20 -14.27 -1.27
N ASP A 62 -6.91 -14.43 -0.91
CA ASP A 62 -6.49 -14.81 0.43
C ASP A 62 -6.76 -13.69 1.45
N MET A 63 -6.49 -12.44 1.08
CA MET A 63 -6.82 -11.26 1.90
C MET A 63 -8.33 -11.12 2.09
N VAL A 64 -9.11 -11.23 1.02
CA VAL A 64 -10.58 -11.20 1.10
C VAL A 64 -11.11 -12.30 1.99
N ALA A 65 -10.55 -13.52 1.90
CA ALA A 65 -10.94 -14.63 2.78
C ALA A 65 -10.60 -14.34 4.25
N ALA A 66 -9.44 -13.73 4.53
CA ALA A 66 -9.05 -13.31 5.88
C ALA A 66 -10.00 -12.23 6.42
N ALA A 67 -10.29 -11.20 5.63
CA ALA A 67 -11.22 -10.13 5.99
C ALA A 67 -12.64 -10.64 6.29
N LYS A 68 -13.12 -11.59 5.50
CA LYS A 68 -14.43 -12.24 5.75
C LYS A 68 -14.46 -13.04 7.05
N ARG A 69 -13.34 -13.67 7.45
CA ARG A 69 -13.26 -14.36 8.75
C ARG A 69 -13.41 -13.40 9.94
N LEU A 70 -13.00 -12.14 9.79
CA LEU A 70 -13.24 -11.06 10.76
C LEU A 70 -14.65 -10.44 10.65
N GLY A 71 -15.51 -10.97 9.76
CA GLY A 71 -16.89 -10.49 9.59
C GLY A 71 -17.01 -9.20 8.77
N LEU A 72 -15.99 -8.80 7.99
CA LEU A 72 -16.10 -7.68 7.07
C LEU A 72 -16.88 -8.08 5.81
N ASP A 73 -17.72 -7.18 5.27
CA ASP A 73 -18.20 -7.27 3.88
C ASP A 73 -17.03 -6.99 2.94
N ALA A 74 -16.19 -8.01 2.75
CA ALA A 74 -15.02 -7.92 1.88
C ALA A 74 -15.33 -8.53 0.51
N ARG A 75 -14.97 -7.82 -0.56
CA ARG A 75 -15.27 -8.22 -1.94
C ARG A 75 -13.98 -8.32 -2.76
N LEU A 76 -13.87 -9.41 -3.53
CA LEU A 76 -12.77 -9.58 -4.48
C LEU A 76 -13.02 -8.64 -5.66
N ALA A 77 -12.21 -7.60 -5.80
CA ALA A 77 -12.37 -6.60 -6.84
C ALA A 77 -11.03 -5.94 -7.23
N ASP A 78 -10.92 -5.57 -8.50
CA ASP A 78 -9.88 -4.66 -8.99
C ASP A 78 -10.35 -3.22 -8.78
N ALA A 79 -9.62 -2.45 -7.98
CA ALA A 79 -9.94 -1.06 -7.68
C ALA A 79 -9.97 -0.13 -8.90
N SER A 80 -9.33 -0.53 -10.02
CA SER A 80 -9.43 0.19 -11.30
C SER A 80 -10.78 0.02 -12.00
N ASN A 81 -11.64 -0.90 -11.53
CA ASN A 81 -12.92 -1.22 -12.15
C ASN A 81 -14.09 -1.23 -11.15
N LEU A 82 -14.15 -0.25 -10.25
CA LEU A 82 -15.24 -0.11 -9.29
C LEU A 82 -16.56 0.21 -9.98
N THR A 83 -17.64 -0.35 -9.45
CA THR A 83 -19.01 -0.15 -9.98
C THR A 83 -19.96 0.56 -9.02
N PHE A 84 -19.47 0.97 -7.84
CA PHE A 84 -20.26 1.73 -6.86
C PHE A 84 -20.58 3.14 -7.36
N GLU A 85 -21.76 3.65 -6.99
CA GLU A 85 -22.22 4.98 -7.36
C GLU A 85 -22.87 5.71 -6.18
N ALA A 86 -22.18 6.73 -5.63
CA ALA A 86 -22.66 7.57 -4.54
C ALA A 86 -23.20 6.81 -3.31
N GLU A 87 -22.53 5.70 -2.95
CA GLU A 87 -22.96 4.82 -1.85
C GLU A 87 -22.26 5.16 -0.52
N PHE A 88 -21.06 5.76 -0.56
CA PHE A 88 -20.21 5.92 0.61
C PHE A 88 -20.06 7.37 1.05
N ASP A 89 -20.06 7.57 2.38
CA ASP A 89 -19.79 8.85 3.02
C ASP A 89 -18.29 9.15 3.07
N ALA A 90 -17.46 8.09 3.11
CA ALA A 90 -16.01 8.20 3.04
C ALA A 90 -15.38 7.02 2.28
N ALA A 91 -14.16 7.25 1.80
CA ALA A 91 -13.25 6.20 1.35
C ALA A 91 -11.96 6.26 2.15
N PHE A 92 -11.38 5.10 2.37
CA PHE A 92 -10.14 4.90 3.11
C PHE A 92 -9.19 4.03 2.28
N SER A 93 -7.88 4.26 2.37
CA SER A 93 -6.89 3.35 1.81
C SER A 93 -5.56 3.51 2.54
N ASN A 94 -5.06 2.42 3.12
CA ASN A 94 -3.76 2.41 3.77
C ASN A 94 -2.81 1.42 3.10
N ALA A 95 -1.64 1.90 2.66
CA ALA A 95 -0.55 1.10 2.10
C ALA A 95 -0.94 0.20 0.89
N ALA A 96 -1.99 0.54 0.14
CA ALA A 96 -2.51 -0.25 -0.98
C ALA A 96 -2.36 0.44 -2.34
N LEU A 97 -2.62 1.75 -2.44
CA LEU A 97 -2.72 2.46 -3.71
C LEU A 97 -1.44 2.42 -4.56
N HIS A 98 -0.27 2.26 -3.95
CA HIS A 98 0.99 2.15 -4.69
C HIS A 98 1.16 0.81 -5.43
N TRP A 99 0.34 -0.19 -5.15
CA TRP A 99 0.28 -1.45 -5.90
C TRP A 99 -0.61 -1.35 -7.15
N MET A 100 -1.40 -0.29 -7.24
CA MET A 100 -2.36 -0.07 -8.34
C MET A 100 -1.73 0.74 -9.49
N LYS A 101 -0.46 0.43 -9.82
CA LYS A 101 0.37 1.13 -10.81
C LYS A 101 -0.23 1.11 -12.21
N ARG A 102 -0.99 0.07 -12.57
CA ARG A 102 -1.48 -0.13 -13.94
C ARG A 102 -2.36 1.02 -14.42
N ASP A 103 -3.29 1.49 -13.58
CA ASP A 103 -4.15 2.63 -13.91
C ASP A 103 -4.59 3.38 -12.63
N PRO A 104 -3.70 4.19 -12.04
CA PRO A 104 -4.03 4.99 -10.86
C PRO A 104 -5.18 5.99 -11.10
N ASP A 105 -5.33 6.49 -12.33
CA ASP A 105 -6.39 7.44 -12.68
C ASP A 105 -7.77 6.76 -12.68
N ALA A 106 -7.88 5.51 -13.16
CA ALA A 106 -9.12 4.74 -13.09
C ALA A 106 -9.52 4.45 -11.64
N VAL A 107 -8.54 4.11 -10.77
CA VAL A 107 -8.80 3.91 -9.33
C VAL A 107 -9.39 5.17 -8.71
N LEU A 108 -8.75 6.33 -8.89
CA LEU A 108 -9.22 7.60 -8.31
C LEU A 108 -10.61 8.00 -8.84
N LYS A 109 -10.88 7.82 -10.14
CA LYS A 109 -12.20 8.06 -10.73
C LYS A 109 -13.26 7.10 -10.18
N GLY A 110 -12.90 5.84 -9.99
CA GLY A 110 -13.78 4.83 -9.40
C GLY A 110 -14.15 5.18 -7.95
N VAL A 111 -13.17 5.56 -7.13
CA VAL A 111 -13.41 6.02 -5.75
C VAL A 111 -14.26 7.29 -5.73
N ARG A 112 -13.98 8.27 -6.62
CA ARG A 112 -14.81 9.49 -6.70
C ARG A 112 -16.27 9.17 -7.02
N ARG A 113 -16.52 8.26 -7.95
CA ARG A 113 -17.88 7.84 -8.30
C ARG A 113 -18.58 7.11 -7.16
N ALA A 114 -17.85 6.30 -6.40
CA ALA A 114 -18.37 5.57 -5.25
C ALA A 114 -18.79 6.49 -4.10
N LEU A 115 -18.16 7.66 -3.98
CA LEU A 115 -18.44 8.63 -2.93
C LEU A 115 -19.66 9.50 -3.24
N LYS A 116 -20.48 9.75 -2.21
CA LYS A 116 -21.48 10.82 -2.20
C LYS A 116 -20.82 12.18 -2.41
N SER A 117 -21.55 13.17 -2.88
CA SER A 117 -21.05 14.57 -2.94
C SER A 117 -20.63 15.04 -1.55
N GLY A 118 -19.46 15.67 -1.44
CA GLY A 118 -18.88 16.08 -0.16
C GLY A 118 -18.22 14.95 0.65
N GLY A 119 -18.35 13.70 0.21
CA GLY A 119 -17.69 12.55 0.83
C GLY A 119 -16.16 12.68 0.84
N ARG A 120 -15.50 12.20 1.91
CA ARG A 120 -14.04 12.33 2.05
C ARG A 120 -13.30 11.10 1.60
N PHE A 121 -12.11 11.32 1.04
CA PHE A 121 -11.17 10.25 0.74
C PHE A 121 -9.86 10.50 1.50
N VAL A 122 -9.52 9.59 2.40
CA VAL A 122 -8.29 9.65 3.20
C VAL A 122 -7.43 8.46 2.83
N GLY A 123 -6.18 8.74 2.45
CA GLY A 123 -5.30 7.67 2.02
C GLY A 123 -3.83 7.91 2.32
N GLU A 124 -3.11 6.80 2.46
CA GLU A 124 -1.66 6.78 2.58
C GLU A 124 -1.05 5.69 1.68
N LEU A 125 -0.02 6.08 0.94
CA LEU A 125 0.72 5.19 0.04
C LEU A 125 2.22 5.47 0.13
N GLY A 126 3.03 4.60 -0.49
CA GLY A 126 4.43 4.94 -0.74
C GLY A 126 4.51 6.16 -1.66
N GLY A 127 5.27 7.18 -1.28
CA GLY A 127 5.49 8.36 -2.11
C GLY A 127 6.87 8.38 -2.77
N HIS A 128 7.19 9.45 -3.47
CA HIS A 128 8.48 9.61 -4.14
C HIS A 128 9.65 9.38 -3.17
N GLY A 129 10.59 8.53 -3.56
CA GLY A 129 11.73 8.13 -2.73
C GLY A 129 11.45 6.99 -1.74
N ASN A 130 10.23 6.43 -1.70
CA ASN A 130 9.91 5.29 -0.84
C ASN A 130 10.77 4.08 -1.22
N VAL A 131 11.38 3.44 -0.23
CA VAL A 131 12.29 2.28 -0.35
C VAL A 131 13.34 2.46 -1.45
N ALA A 132 13.93 3.67 -1.52
CA ALA A 132 14.85 4.02 -2.59
C ALA A 132 16.13 3.19 -2.55
N ALA A 133 16.72 2.96 -1.37
CA ALA A 133 17.91 2.12 -1.23
C ALA A 133 17.61 0.68 -1.70
N ILE A 134 16.49 0.12 -1.27
CA ILE A 134 16.08 -1.25 -1.65
C ILE A 134 15.84 -1.34 -3.15
N THR A 135 15.13 -0.36 -3.73
CA THR A 135 14.87 -0.34 -5.18
C THR A 135 16.18 -0.31 -5.97
N VAL A 136 17.12 0.57 -5.60
CA VAL A 136 18.42 0.67 -6.28
C VAL A 136 19.21 -0.62 -6.16
N ALA A 137 19.26 -1.26 -4.99
CA ALA A 137 19.95 -2.53 -4.79
C ALA A 137 19.34 -3.65 -5.64
N LEU A 138 18.00 -3.78 -5.66
CA LEU A 138 17.29 -4.74 -6.51
C LEU A 138 17.62 -4.53 -8.00
N LEU A 139 17.54 -3.29 -8.49
CA LEU A 139 17.85 -2.99 -9.90
C LEU A 139 19.32 -3.30 -10.23
N ALA A 140 20.25 -2.97 -9.33
CA ALA A 140 21.68 -3.22 -9.53
C ALA A 140 22.00 -4.73 -9.59
N VAL A 141 21.44 -5.53 -8.69
CA VAL A 141 21.63 -6.99 -8.67
C VAL A 141 21.04 -7.62 -9.93
N LEU A 142 19.79 -7.30 -10.26
CA LEU A 142 19.14 -7.85 -11.46
C LEU A 142 19.89 -7.50 -12.75
N LYS A 143 20.46 -6.29 -12.83
CA LYS A 143 21.29 -5.89 -13.97
C LYS A 143 22.54 -6.77 -14.06
N ARG A 144 23.19 -7.11 -12.93
CA ARG A 144 24.34 -8.04 -12.89
C ARG A 144 23.96 -9.45 -13.33
N HIS A 145 22.73 -9.90 -13.05
CA HIS A 145 22.17 -11.17 -13.51
C HIS A 145 21.64 -11.14 -14.95
N GLY A 146 21.95 -10.10 -15.72
CA GLY A 146 21.65 -10.05 -17.16
C GLY A 146 20.25 -9.60 -17.53
N ILE A 147 19.47 -9.04 -16.59
CA ILE A 147 18.20 -8.41 -16.91
C ILE A 147 18.47 -7.02 -17.52
N ASP A 148 18.14 -6.83 -18.78
CA ASP A 148 18.48 -5.61 -19.52
C ASP A 148 17.86 -4.34 -18.96
N ASP A 149 16.57 -4.37 -18.64
CA ASP A 149 15.86 -3.26 -18.01
C ASP A 149 15.05 -3.74 -16.80
N PRO A 150 15.70 -3.90 -15.62
CA PRO A 150 15.01 -4.36 -14.41
C PRO A 150 14.00 -3.32 -13.87
N SER A 151 14.03 -2.06 -14.32
CA SER A 151 13.06 -1.05 -13.88
C SER A 151 11.62 -1.37 -14.31
N THR A 152 11.44 -2.13 -15.39
CA THR A 152 10.14 -2.60 -15.86
C THR A 152 9.46 -3.57 -14.89
N LEU A 153 10.24 -4.24 -14.05
CA LEU A 153 9.76 -5.17 -13.04
C LEU A 153 9.24 -4.48 -11.77
N ASN A 154 9.52 -3.18 -11.61
CA ASN A 154 9.08 -2.45 -10.43
C ASN A 154 7.54 -2.44 -10.34
N PRO A 155 6.93 -3.07 -9.32
CA PRO A 155 5.48 -3.16 -9.21
C PRO A 155 4.85 -1.90 -8.62
N TRP A 156 5.66 -0.99 -8.08
CA TRP A 156 5.19 0.13 -7.30
C TRP A 156 5.01 1.40 -8.10
N TYR A 157 4.04 2.21 -7.67
CA TYR A 157 3.81 3.58 -8.09
C TYR A 157 4.02 4.52 -6.89
N PHE A 158 5.10 5.27 -6.90
CA PHE A 158 5.49 6.19 -5.83
C PHE A 158 5.48 7.64 -6.33
N PRO A 159 4.31 8.30 -6.35
CA PRO A 159 4.19 9.65 -6.87
C PRO A 159 4.76 10.73 -5.93
N ALA A 160 5.17 11.85 -6.52
CA ALA A 160 5.42 13.08 -5.79
C ALA A 160 4.08 13.77 -5.40
N PRO A 161 4.04 14.59 -4.32
CA PRO A 161 2.82 15.26 -3.86
C PRO A 161 2.12 16.08 -4.95
N ALA A 162 2.87 16.88 -5.70
CA ALA A 162 2.30 17.71 -6.76
C ALA A 162 1.70 16.89 -7.91
N GLU A 163 2.29 15.73 -8.23
CA GLU A 163 1.76 14.80 -9.22
C GLU A 163 0.44 14.20 -8.75
N TYR A 164 0.42 13.65 -7.52
CA TYR A 164 -0.75 12.97 -7.00
C TYR A 164 -1.91 13.93 -6.72
N ARG A 165 -1.62 15.16 -6.25
CA ARG A 165 -2.61 16.24 -6.14
C ARG A 165 -3.33 16.48 -7.47
N ARG A 166 -2.58 16.66 -8.57
CA ARG A 166 -3.17 16.87 -9.90
C ARG A 166 -4.04 15.69 -10.36
N LYS A 167 -3.66 14.45 -9.98
CA LYS A 167 -4.48 13.27 -10.29
C LYS A 167 -5.81 13.27 -9.51
N LEU A 168 -5.76 13.56 -8.20
CA LEU A 168 -6.96 13.71 -7.37
C LEU A 168 -7.89 14.81 -7.91
N GLU A 169 -7.34 15.98 -8.22
CA GLU A 169 -8.12 17.11 -8.75
C GLU A 169 -8.78 16.77 -10.10
N ARG A 170 -8.04 16.12 -11.02
CA ARG A 170 -8.60 15.62 -12.29
C ARG A 170 -9.66 14.54 -12.12
N ALA A 171 -9.59 13.75 -11.06
CA ALA A 171 -10.60 12.76 -10.74
C ALA A 171 -11.87 13.37 -10.10
N GLY A 172 -11.87 14.69 -9.79
CA GLY A 172 -13.03 15.39 -9.23
C GLY A 172 -12.99 15.54 -7.71
N PHE A 173 -11.80 15.61 -7.13
CA PHE A 173 -11.61 15.91 -5.71
C PHE A 173 -11.09 17.33 -5.49
N ASP A 174 -11.47 17.93 -4.36
CA ASP A 174 -10.74 19.02 -3.73
C ASP A 174 -9.77 18.43 -2.71
N VAL A 175 -8.50 18.84 -2.75
CA VAL A 175 -7.45 18.28 -1.90
C VAL A 175 -7.18 19.19 -0.71
N ASP A 176 -7.72 18.81 0.45
CA ASP A 176 -7.59 19.56 1.71
C ASP A 176 -6.15 19.52 2.24
N ALA A 177 -5.51 18.34 2.20
CA ALA A 177 -4.14 18.15 2.63
C ALA A 177 -3.43 17.10 1.76
N ILE A 178 -2.14 17.28 1.53
CA ILE A 178 -1.25 16.27 0.96
C ILE A 178 0.17 16.54 1.43
N GLU A 179 0.81 15.52 1.98
CA GLU A 179 2.16 15.62 2.51
C GLU A 179 3.01 14.40 2.15
N LEU A 180 4.31 14.63 2.05
CA LEU A 180 5.33 13.59 1.87
C LEU A 180 6.27 13.64 3.06
N PHE A 181 6.47 12.51 3.73
CA PHE A 181 7.31 12.46 4.93
C PHE A 181 8.06 11.14 5.05
N PRO A 182 9.31 11.18 5.58
CA PRO A 182 10.05 9.96 5.87
C PRO A 182 9.41 9.18 7.02
N ARG A 183 9.41 7.86 6.90
CA ARG A 183 8.93 6.95 7.94
C ARG A 183 9.87 5.75 8.05
N PRO A 184 11.12 5.94 8.46
CA PRO A 184 12.01 4.81 8.67
C PRO A 184 11.37 3.85 9.68
N THR A 185 11.34 2.55 9.32
CA THR A 185 10.61 1.53 10.08
C THR A 185 11.52 0.36 10.38
N ILE A 186 11.70 0.06 11.67
CA ILE A 186 12.45 -1.12 12.12
C ILE A 186 11.62 -2.35 11.78
N LEU A 187 12.25 -3.33 11.12
CA LEU A 187 11.61 -4.60 10.81
C LEU A 187 11.52 -5.50 12.05
N PRO A 188 10.41 -6.21 12.23
CA PRO A 188 10.27 -7.20 13.29
C PRO A 188 11.10 -8.48 13.03
N THR A 189 11.46 -8.69 11.77
CA THR A 189 12.26 -9.81 11.26
C THR A 189 13.52 -9.28 10.58
N ASP A 190 13.94 -9.86 9.49
CA ASP A 190 15.10 -9.44 8.70
C ASP A 190 14.71 -8.87 7.32
N MET A 191 15.71 -8.46 6.56
CA MET A 191 15.52 -7.91 5.21
C MET A 191 15.08 -8.99 4.21
N HIS A 192 15.47 -10.26 4.39
CA HIS A 192 15.02 -11.36 3.52
C HIS A 192 13.51 -11.53 3.58
N GLY A 193 12.92 -11.57 4.80
CA GLY A 193 11.47 -11.67 4.97
C GLY A 193 10.74 -10.51 4.33
N TRP A 194 11.30 -9.29 4.39
CA TRP A 194 10.73 -8.14 3.69
C TRP A 194 10.77 -8.30 2.16
N LEU A 195 11.92 -8.72 1.62
CA LEU A 195 12.12 -8.92 0.18
C LEU A 195 11.22 -10.02 -0.37
N GLU A 196 11.03 -11.10 0.36
CA GLU A 196 10.14 -12.20 -0.04
C GLU A 196 8.68 -11.74 -0.19
N ILE A 197 8.21 -10.82 0.67
CA ILE A 197 6.84 -10.32 0.61
C ILE A 197 6.67 -9.27 -0.49
N PHE A 198 7.56 -8.28 -0.51
CA PHE A 198 7.32 -7.06 -1.27
C PHE A 198 8.09 -7.00 -2.59
N ALA A 199 9.17 -7.78 -2.74
CA ALA A 199 10.02 -7.77 -3.94
C ALA A 199 9.85 -9.03 -4.83
N GLU A 200 8.80 -9.82 -4.63
CA GLU A 200 8.51 -11.04 -5.40
C GLU A 200 8.60 -10.83 -6.93
N PRO A 201 8.04 -9.76 -7.54
CA PRO A 201 8.15 -9.54 -8.98
C PRO A 201 9.59 -9.42 -9.49
N PHE A 202 10.49 -8.90 -8.68
CA PHE A 202 11.90 -8.80 -9.02
C PHE A 202 12.59 -10.17 -8.98
N SER A 203 12.39 -10.94 -7.90
CA SER A 203 13.03 -12.26 -7.76
C SER A 203 12.49 -13.27 -8.75
N GLN A 204 11.20 -13.21 -9.12
CA GLN A 204 10.60 -14.10 -10.10
C GLN A 204 11.15 -13.93 -11.52
N ALA A 205 11.76 -12.80 -11.84
CA ALA A 205 12.41 -12.58 -13.13
C ALA A 205 13.69 -13.43 -13.33
N LEU A 206 14.22 -13.99 -12.24
CA LEU A 206 15.41 -14.86 -12.29
C LEU A 206 15.03 -16.35 -12.29
N PRO A 207 15.88 -17.23 -12.89
CA PRO A 207 15.76 -18.66 -12.74
C PRO A 207 15.71 -19.07 -11.26
N GLN A 208 14.89 -20.06 -10.93
CA GLN A 208 14.68 -20.48 -9.53
C GLN A 208 15.98 -20.76 -8.75
N PRO A 209 17.01 -21.41 -9.30
CA PRO A 209 18.27 -21.67 -8.57
C PRO A 209 19.05 -20.40 -8.22
N GLU A 210 18.84 -19.29 -8.95
CA GLU A 210 19.59 -18.05 -8.76
C GLU A 210 18.92 -17.09 -7.77
N ARG A 211 17.63 -17.29 -7.48
CA ARG A 211 16.82 -16.34 -6.69
C ARG A 211 17.37 -16.09 -5.29
N ALA A 212 17.73 -17.15 -4.58
CA ALA A 212 18.24 -17.03 -3.22
C ALA A 212 19.55 -16.24 -3.19
N GLY A 213 20.53 -16.60 -4.02
CA GLY A 213 21.81 -15.88 -4.07
C GLY A 213 21.66 -14.41 -4.51
N ALA A 214 20.72 -14.11 -5.42
CA ALA A 214 20.45 -12.74 -5.80
C ALA A 214 19.83 -11.92 -4.66
N LEU A 215 18.96 -12.53 -3.83
CA LEU A 215 18.43 -11.86 -2.64
C LEU A 215 19.50 -11.65 -1.56
N ASP A 216 20.42 -12.62 -1.38
CA ASP A 216 21.59 -12.46 -0.52
C ASP A 216 22.46 -11.26 -0.97
N ASP A 217 22.75 -11.16 -2.27
CA ASP A 217 23.48 -10.03 -2.85
C ASP A 217 22.76 -8.67 -2.59
N VAL A 218 21.44 -8.65 -2.65
CA VAL A 218 20.65 -7.43 -2.32
C VAL A 218 20.81 -7.08 -0.85
N VAL A 219 20.70 -8.04 0.05
CA VAL A 219 20.85 -7.85 1.50
C VAL A 219 22.25 -7.33 1.83
N ASP A 220 23.29 -7.90 1.24
CA ASP A 220 24.68 -7.47 1.42
C ASP A 220 24.90 -6.02 0.97
N LEU A 221 24.28 -5.61 -0.15
CA LEU A 221 24.33 -4.21 -0.61
C LEU A 221 23.59 -3.24 0.31
N LEU A 222 22.54 -3.69 0.98
CA LEU A 222 21.72 -2.86 1.86
C LEU A 222 22.30 -2.74 3.27
N ALA A 223 23.04 -3.74 3.73
CA ALA A 223 23.54 -3.82 5.11
C ALA A 223 24.30 -2.55 5.56
N PRO A 224 25.21 -1.95 4.79
CA PRO A 224 25.91 -0.74 5.22
C PRO A 224 25.03 0.46 5.48
N ALA A 225 23.81 0.51 4.91
CA ALA A 225 22.91 1.65 4.97
C ALA A 225 21.68 1.42 5.87
N LEU A 226 21.20 0.17 5.97
CA LEU A 226 19.92 -0.15 6.60
C LEU A 226 20.00 -1.12 7.78
N HIS A 227 21.20 -1.66 8.09
CA HIS A 227 21.43 -2.57 9.20
C HIS A 227 22.32 -1.88 10.24
N ASP A 228 21.88 -1.81 11.47
CA ASP A 228 22.63 -1.13 12.54
C ASP A 228 23.52 -2.08 13.36
N ALA A 229 24.33 -1.49 14.25
CA ALA A 229 25.26 -2.24 15.11
C ALA A 229 24.55 -3.17 16.12
N GLU A 230 23.29 -2.92 16.40
CA GLU A 230 22.44 -3.74 17.28
C GLU A 230 21.76 -4.90 16.51
N GLY A 231 22.04 -5.05 15.21
CA GLY A 231 21.49 -6.12 14.39
C GLY A 231 20.07 -5.86 13.90
N ARG A 232 19.61 -4.61 13.89
CA ARG A 232 18.25 -4.24 13.46
C ARG A 232 18.26 -3.71 12.04
N TRP A 233 17.31 -4.16 11.23
CA TRP A 233 17.05 -3.65 9.90
C TRP A 233 16.03 -2.51 9.94
N THR A 234 16.32 -1.40 9.28
CA THR A 234 15.42 -0.25 9.14
C THR A 234 15.12 -0.01 7.66
N VAL A 235 13.84 -0.12 7.28
CA VAL A 235 13.40 0.17 5.90
C VAL A 235 13.23 1.67 5.71
N ASP A 236 13.74 2.20 4.62
CA ASP A 236 13.73 3.61 4.22
C ASP A 236 12.37 4.04 3.60
N TYR A 237 11.26 3.81 4.33
CA TYR A 237 9.95 4.23 3.85
C TYR A 237 9.82 5.76 3.77
N VAL A 238 9.19 6.19 2.67
CA VAL A 238 8.68 7.56 2.50
C VAL A 238 7.19 7.46 2.16
N ARG A 239 6.34 8.12 2.96
CA ARG A 239 4.89 8.04 2.78
C ARG A 239 4.33 9.33 2.23
N LEU A 240 3.38 9.17 1.32
CA LEU A 240 2.50 10.23 0.85
C LEU A 240 1.14 10.00 1.45
N ARG A 241 0.65 10.99 2.22
CA ARG A 241 -0.64 10.98 2.89
C ARG A 241 -1.49 12.12 2.35
N PHE A 242 -2.78 11.88 2.20
CA PHE A 242 -3.70 12.90 1.70
C PHE A 242 -5.08 12.82 2.34
N VAL A 243 -5.75 13.98 2.35
CA VAL A 243 -7.17 14.14 2.65
C VAL A 243 -7.79 14.92 1.49
N ALA A 244 -8.85 14.39 0.90
CA ALA A 244 -9.53 14.99 -0.23
C ALA A 244 -11.06 14.84 -0.10
N ARG A 245 -11.82 15.75 -0.74
CA ARG A 245 -13.28 15.75 -0.74
C ARG A 245 -13.81 15.60 -2.15
N ALA A 246 -14.83 14.77 -2.30
CA ALA A 246 -15.58 14.60 -3.53
C ALA A 246 -16.38 15.87 -3.86
N LYS A 247 -16.17 16.45 -5.04
CA LYS A 247 -16.95 17.61 -5.55
C LYS A 247 -18.40 17.25 -5.78
#